data_54b557907a2bac1963521560a52da0ff
#
_entry.id   54b557907a2bac1963521560a52da0ff
#
_cell.length_a   1.000
_cell.length_b   1.000
_cell.length_c   1.000
_cell.angle_alpha   90.00
_cell.angle_beta   90.00
_cell.angle_gamma   90.00
#
_symmetry.space_group_name_H-M   'P 1'
#
loop_
_entity.id
_entity.type
_entity.pdbx_description
1 polymer ?
#
loop_
_entity_poly.entity_id
_entity_poly.type
_entity_poly.pdbx_seq_one_letter_code
_entity_poly.pdbx_strand_id
1 'polypeptide(L)'
;YITGGGNVVIGSALTAPEYGPAFDITSQSNYISMGNSAVTNAYIKVAWTVTSDARDKSNFGEVPHGLSFVNQLAPCSYEFKLKREEDETDGFVRYGFKAQDILALEGDNPVIIDNQDPDSLRYRETVLIPILTKAIQELSTKLDAALARITTLEG
;
A
#
# COMPACT_ATOMS: atom_id res chain seq x y z
N TYR A 1 17.35 -19.43 8.06
CA TYR A 1 18.35 -18.86 8.98
C TYR A 1 18.27 -17.34 8.88
N ILE A 2 17.85 -16.64 9.93
CA ILE A 2 17.81 -15.17 9.95
C ILE A 2 19.21 -14.68 10.31
N THR A 3 19.91 -14.00 9.40
CA THR A 3 21.27 -13.47 9.62
C THR A 3 21.26 -12.00 10.04
N GLY A 4 20.16 -11.27 9.82
CA GLY A 4 19.96 -9.89 10.23
C GLY A 4 19.59 -9.73 11.71
N GLY A 5 19.96 -8.62 12.35
CA GLY A 5 19.64 -8.30 13.74
C GLY A 5 18.39 -7.42 13.90
N GLY A 6 17.77 -7.44 15.10
CA GLY A 6 16.65 -6.57 15.44
C GLY A 6 15.31 -6.93 14.80
N ASN A 7 15.17 -8.13 14.27
CA ASN A 7 13.93 -8.59 13.63
C ASN A 7 12.94 -9.16 14.65
N VAL A 8 11.64 -8.91 14.43
CA VAL A 8 10.52 -9.53 15.14
C VAL A 8 9.72 -10.36 14.15
N VAL A 9 9.63 -11.68 14.36
CA VAL A 9 8.87 -12.59 13.50
C VAL A 9 7.86 -13.33 14.34
N ILE A 10 6.58 -13.22 14.01
CA ILE A 10 5.47 -13.80 14.76
C ILE A 10 4.63 -14.67 13.80
N GLY A 11 4.46 -15.96 14.14
CA GLY A 11 3.58 -16.87 13.41
C GLY A 11 4.08 -17.26 12.02
N SER A 12 5.37 -17.03 11.72
CA SER A 12 6.01 -17.52 10.51
C SER A 12 6.54 -18.95 10.79
N ALA A 13 5.95 -19.94 10.12
CA ALA A 13 6.43 -21.31 10.24
C ALA A 13 7.75 -21.48 9.46
N LEU A 14 8.87 -21.46 10.17
CA LEU A 14 10.19 -21.80 9.62
C LEU A 14 10.29 -23.27 9.16
N THR A 15 9.27 -24.10 9.41
CA THR A 15 9.36 -25.57 9.28
C THR A 15 8.26 -26.23 8.44
N ALA A 16 7.27 -25.46 7.95
CA ALA A 16 6.22 -26.02 7.07
C ALA A 16 6.47 -25.55 5.63
N PRO A 17 6.96 -26.43 4.74
CA PRO A 17 7.32 -26.05 3.36
C PRO A 17 6.13 -25.62 2.50
N GLU A 18 4.91 -25.87 2.95
CA GLU A 18 3.68 -25.52 2.23
C GLU A 18 3.16 -24.09 2.48
N TYR A 19 3.66 -23.41 3.54
CA TYR A 19 3.25 -22.04 3.87
C TYR A 19 4.47 -21.14 4.00
N GLY A 20 4.73 -20.33 2.99
CA GLY A 20 5.78 -19.32 3.01
C GLY A 20 5.49 -18.23 4.04
N PRO A 21 6.51 -17.54 4.56
CA PRO A 21 6.33 -16.38 5.43
C PRO A 21 5.61 -15.24 4.69
N ALA A 22 4.92 -14.37 5.43
CA ALA A 22 4.32 -13.16 4.86
C ALA A 22 5.39 -12.25 4.19
N PHE A 23 6.61 -12.32 4.70
CA PHE A 23 7.81 -11.72 4.13
C PHE A 23 9.00 -12.58 4.49
N ASP A 24 9.84 -12.89 3.51
CA ASP A 24 11.04 -13.72 3.72
C ASP A 24 12.18 -12.86 4.28
N ILE A 25 12.37 -12.95 5.61
CA ILE A 25 13.45 -12.26 6.33
C ILE A 25 14.66 -13.18 6.37
N THR A 26 15.61 -13.01 5.46
CA THR A 26 16.86 -13.78 5.42
C THR A 26 18.08 -12.96 5.83
N SER A 27 18.27 -11.79 5.24
CA SER A 27 19.42 -10.91 5.47
C SER A 27 19.03 -9.51 5.98
N GLN A 28 17.75 -9.19 6.05
CA GLN A 28 17.23 -7.91 6.50
C GLN A 28 17.44 -7.74 8.01
N SER A 29 17.55 -6.48 8.45
CA SER A 29 17.62 -6.10 9.86
C SER A 29 16.55 -5.09 10.21
N ASN A 30 16.05 -5.14 11.45
CA ASN A 30 15.03 -4.22 11.99
C ASN A 30 13.64 -4.33 11.29
N TYR A 31 13.25 -5.53 10.89
CA TYR A 31 11.95 -5.82 10.28
C TYR A 31 11.00 -6.47 11.26
N ILE A 32 9.70 -6.19 11.10
CA ILE A 32 8.62 -6.92 11.77
C ILE A 32 7.85 -7.68 10.69
N SER A 33 7.75 -9.00 10.82
CA SER A 33 6.94 -9.87 9.95
C SER A 33 5.95 -10.65 10.79
N MET A 34 4.68 -10.61 10.42
CA MET A 34 3.60 -11.31 11.13
C MET A 34 2.80 -12.18 10.18
N GLY A 35 2.64 -13.45 10.56
CA GLY A 35 1.86 -14.42 9.82
C GLY A 35 2.63 -15.12 8.70
N ASN A 36 1.88 -15.88 7.91
CA ASN A 36 2.34 -16.61 6.72
C ASN A 36 1.26 -16.58 5.63
N SER A 37 1.48 -17.26 4.50
CA SER A 37 0.54 -17.30 3.38
C SER A 37 -0.83 -17.94 3.68
N ALA A 38 -0.97 -18.65 4.81
CA ALA A 38 -2.24 -19.24 5.26
C ALA A 38 -3.06 -18.30 6.17
N VAL A 39 -2.54 -17.14 6.57
CA VAL A 39 -3.28 -16.19 7.42
C VAL A 39 -4.37 -15.51 6.60
N THR A 40 -5.62 -15.71 7.01
CA THR A 40 -6.80 -15.15 6.33
C THR A 40 -7.34 -13.88 6.99
N ASN A 41 -7.07 -13.67 8.28
CA ASN A 41 -7.61 -12.54 9.03
C ASN A 41 -6.61 -12.02 10.07
N ALA A 42 -6.60 -10.71 10.28
CA ALA A 42 -5.91 -10.06 11.38
C ALA A 42 -6.92 -9.25 12.20
N TYR A 43 -7.08 -9.59 13.50
CA TYR A 43 -7.99 -8.90 14.39
C TYR A 43 -7.21 -8.06 15.39
N ILE A 44 -7.31 -6.75 15.25
CA ILE A 44 -6.70 -5.77 16.16
C ILE A 44 -7.82 -4.85 16.68
N LYS A 45 -7.98 -4.77 18.00
CA LYS A 45 -9.05 -3.95 18.62
C LYS A 45 -8.82 -2.45 18.47
N VAL A 46 -7.57 -2.02 18.32
CA VAL A 46 -7.16 -0.62 18.26
C VAL A 46 -6.31 -0.37 17.03
N ALA A 47 -6.35 0.85 16.50
CA ALA A 47 -5.51 1.22 15.36
C ALA A 47 -4.02 1.26 15.74
N TRP A 48 -3.15 0.99 14.78
CA TRP A 48 -1.71 1.25 14.92
C TRP A 48 -1.46 2.75 15.05
N THR A 49 -0.70 3.14 16.08
CA THR A 49 -0.20 4.52 16.22
C THR A 49 1.22 4.58 15.69
N VAL A 50 1.42 5.38 14.65
CA VAL A 50 2.71 5.52 13.97
C VAL A 50 3.37 6.82 14.41
N THR A 51 4.67 6.78 14.74
CA THR A 51 5.47 7.98 15.03
C THR A 51 5.45 8.93 13.85
N SER A 52 5.10 10.21 14.10
CA SER A 52 4.95 11.21 13.05
C SER A 52 5.40 12.62 13.47
N ASP A 53 6.21 12.72 14.53
CA ASP A 53 6.76 14.02 14.98
C ASP A 53 7.66 14.61 13.89
N ALA A 54 7.48 15.91 13.62
CA ALA A 54 8.28 16.61 12.62
C ALA A 54 9.77 16.67 12.98
N ARG A 55 10.11 16.59 14.27
CA ARG A 55 11.48 16.56 14.76
C ARG A 55 12.23 15.27 14.41
N ASP A 56 11.49 14.21 14.13
CA ASP A 56 12.03 12.91 13.71
C ASP A 56 12.08 12.77 12.18
N LYS A 57 11.77 13.83 11.44
CA LYS A 57 11.68 13.86 9.97
C LYS A 57 12.54 14.98 9.40
N SER A 58 12.99 14.81 8.16
CA SER A 58 13.76 15.82 7.42
C SER A 58 13.38 15.80 5.94
N ASN A 59 13.91 16.75 5.18
CA ASN A 59 13.75 16.84 3.73
C ASN A 59 12.26 16.87 3.30
N PHE A 60 11.46 17.70 3.98
CA PHE A 60 10.07 17.89 3.63
C PHE A 60 9.93 18.41 2.19
N GLY A 61 9.06 17.80 1.42
CA GLY A 61 8.75 18.17 0.05
C GLY A 61 7.28 17.97 -0.25
N GLU A 62 6.86 18.39 -1.43
CA GLU A 62 5.50 18.16 -1.90
C GLU A 62 5.29 16.70 -2.30
N VAL A 63 4.07 16.19 -2.07
CA VAL A 63 3.65 14.91 -2.62
C VAL A 63 3.54 15.05 -4.14
N PRO A 64 4.29 14.27 -4.95
CA PRO A 64 4.32 14.46 -6.40
C PRO A 64 3.02 14.06 -7.10
N HIS A 65 2.24 13.17 -6.48
CA HIS A 65 1.01 12.62 -7.02
C HIS A 65 -0.22 13.35 -6.46
N GLY A 66 -1.18 13.69 -7.32
CA GLY A 66 -2.44 14.35 -6.97
C GLY A 66 -3.60 13.81 -7.80
N LEU A 67 -4.54 14.67 -8.19
CA LEU A 67 -5.77 14.29 -8.91
C LEU A 67 -5.49 13.56 -10.23
N SER A 68 -4.49 13.96 -10.98
CA SER A 68 -4.13 13.30 -12.25
C SER A 68 -3.68 11.86 -12.04
N PHE A 69 -2.93 11.59 -10.98
CA PHE A 69 -2.50 10.24 -10.60
C PHE A 69 -3.69 9.40 -10.13
N VAL A 70 -4.52 9.96 -9.23
CA VAL A 70 -5.69 9.26 -8.69
C VAL A 70 -6.67 8.85 -9.78
N ASN A 71 -6.87 9.69 -10.80
CA ASN A 71 -7.74 9.39 -11.93
C ASN A 71 -7.23 8.24 -12.83
N GLN A 72 -5.97 7.85 -12.70
CA GLN A 72 -5.38 6.71 -13.44
C GLN A 72 -5.40 5.42 -12.62
N LEU A 73 -5.66 5.48 -11.32
CA LEU A 73 -5.79 4.28 -10.50
C LEU A 73 -6.98 3.45 -10.97
N ALA A 74 -6.79 2.13 -11.03
CA ALA A 74 -7.80 1.15 -11.42
C ALA A 74 -8.22 0.29 -10.21
N PRO A 75 -9.17 0.75 -9.37
CA PRO A 75 -9.67 -0.07 -8.27
C PRO A 75 -10.37 -1.32 -8.81
N CYS A 76 -10.18 -2.44 -8.15
CA CYS A 76 -10.77 -3.72 -8.53
C CYS A 76 -11.24 -4.51 -7.31
N SER A 77 -12.09 -5.50 -7.55
CA SER A 77 -12.37 -6.57 -6.61
C SER A 77 -11.46 -7.76 -6.89
N TYR A 78 -11.10 -8.48 -5.84
CA TYR A 78 -10.27 -9.68 -5.95
C TYR A 78 -10.54 -10.65 -4.81
N GLU A 79 -10.07 -11.88 -5.00
CA GLU A 79 -9.94 -12.90 -3.96
C GLU A 79 -8.49 -13.37 -3.93
N PHE A 80 -7.98 -13.78 -2.76
CA PHE A 80 -6.65 -14.37 -2.71
C PHE A 80 -6.67 -15.81 -3.21
N LYS A 81 -5.71 -16.16 -4.06
CA LYS A 81 -5.44 -17.56 -4.40
C LYS A 81 -4.90 -18.30 -3.18
N LEU A 82 -5.31 -19.54 -2.97
CA LEU A 82 -4.76 -20.41 -1.93
C LEU A 82 -3.30 -20.74 -2.21
N LYS A 83 -2.95 -20.95 -3.49
CA LYS A 83 -1.59 -21.07 -3.99
C LYS A 83 -1.43 -20.27 -5.26
N ARG A 84 -0.27 -19.70 -5.49
CA ARG A 84 -0.01 -18.79 -6.61
C ARG A 84 -0.24 -19.44 -7.98
N GLU A 85 0.09 -20.70 -8.10
CA GLU A 85 0.05 -21.49 -9.34
C GLU A 85 -1.33 -22.10 -9.62
N GLU A 86 -2.25 -22.03 -8.67
CA GLU A 86 -3.60 -22.61 -8.76
C GLU A 86 -4.64 -21.49 -8.89
N ASP A 87 -5.82 -21.81 -9.46
CA ASP A 87 -6.91 -20.83 -9.58
C ASP A 87 -7.90 -20.89 -8.41
N GLU A 88 -7.72 -21.85 -7.49
CA GLU A 88 -8.55 -21.95 -6.29
C GLU A 88 -8.30 -20.76 -5.37
N THR A 89 -9.39 -20.15 -4.87
CA THR A 89 -9.36 -18.94 -4.04
C THR A 89 -9.90 -19.21 -2.64
N ASP A 90 -9.67 -18.25 -1.73
CA ASP A 90 -10.19 -18.29 -0.36
C ASP A 90 -11.69 -17.94 -0.28
N GLY A 91 -12.34 -17.55 -1.38
CA GLY A 91 -13.75 -17.22 -1.47
C GLY A 91 -14.16 -15.89 -0.81
N PHE A 92 -13.20 -15.08 -0.34
CA PHE A 92 -13.47 -13.80 0.30
C PHE A 92 -13.18 -12.63 -0.65
N VAL A 93 -14.23 -11.98 -1.14
CA VAL A 93 -14.12 -10.80 -2.00
C VAL A 93 -13.56 -9.62 -1.22
N ARG A 94 -12.55 -8.97 -1.80
CA ARG A 94 -11.90 -7.75 -1.31
C ARG A 94 -11.88 -6.69 -2.38
N TYR A 95 -11.69 -5.44 -1.97
CA TYR A 95 -11.45 -4.31 -2.87
C TYR A 95 -10.04 -3.78 -2.68
N GLY A 96 -9.41 -3.41 -3.78
CA GLY A 96 -8.06 -2.87 -3.76
C GLY A 96 -7.54 -2.59 -5.15
N PHE A 97 -6.26 -2.76 -5.34
CA PHE A 97 -5.55 -2.47 -6.58
C PHE A 97 -4.59 -3.60 -6.91
N LYS A 98 -4.26 -3.75 -8.19
CA LYS A 98 -3.12 -4.55 -8.60
C LYS A 98 -1.84 -3.76 -8.36
N ALA A 99 -0.90 -4.34 -7.63
CA ALA A 99 0.38 -3.70 -7.34
C ALA A 99 1.14 -3.32 -8.62
N GLN A 100 1.07 -4.14 -9.65
CA GLN A 100 1.69 -3.91 -10.96
C GLN A 100 1.18 -2.64 -11.62
N ASP A 101 -0.14 -2.38 -11.56
CA ASP A 101 -0.75 -1.22 -12.20
C ASP A 101 -0.30 0.08 -11.50
N ILE A 102 -0.25 0.09 -10.16
CA ILE A 102 0.27 1.24 -9.39
C ILE A 102 1.76 1.44 -9.65
N LEU A 103 2.57 0.37 -9.62
CA LEU A 103 4.00 0.43 -9.87
C LEU A 103 4.32 1.07 -11.23
N ALA A 104 3.54 0.71 -12.27
CA ALA A 104 3.68 1.30 -13.59
C ALA A 104 3.40 2.81 -13.61
N LEU A 105 2.51 3.31 -12.74
CA LEU A 105 2.20 4.74 -12.61
C LEU A 105 3.23 5.51 -11.77
N GLU A 106 3.90 4.86 -10.80
CA GLU A 106 4.92 5.47 -9.96
C GLU A 106 6.26 5.65 -10.67
N GLY A 107 6.57 4.77 -11.63
CA GLY A 107 7.84 4.78 -12.36
C GLY A 107 9.03 4.30 -11.52
N ASP A 108 10.20 4.94 -11.71
CA ASP A 108 11.48 4.42 -11.22
C ASP A 108 11.71 4.49 -9.70
N ASN A 109 10.95 5.32 -8.99
CA ASN A 109 11.11 5.51 -7.55
C ASN A 109 9.79 5.27 -6.80
N PRO A 110 9.31 4.03 -6.73
CA PRO A 110 8.04 3.72 -6.10
C PRO A 110 8.07 3.94 -4.59
N VAL A 111 7.01 4.54 -4.06
CA VAL A 111 6.78 4.77 -2.63
C VAL A 111 5.55 4.00 -2.14
N ILE A 112 4.53 3.89 -2.98
CA ILE A 112 3.27 3.18 -2.69
C ILE A 112 3.51 1.67 -2.76
N ILE A 113 4.23 1.22 -3.79
CA ILE A 113 4.54 -0.20 -3.96
C ILE A 113 5.94 -0.50 -3.44
N ASP A 114 6.02 -1.51 -2.58
CA ASP A 114 7.29 -2.12 -2.21
C ASP A 114 7.67 -3.15 -3.28
N ASN A 115 8.73 -2.84 -4.02
CA ASN A 115 9.27 -3.67 -5.11
C ASN A 115 10.66 -4.23 -4.78
N GLN A 116 11.04 -4.31 -3.50
CA GLN A 116 12.32 -4.92 -3.09
C GLN A 116 12.44 -6.37 -3.56
N ASP A 117 11.30 -7.06 -3.63
CA ASP A 117 11.19 -8.37 -4.24
C ASP A 117 10.24 -8.26 -5.45
N PRO A 118 10.77 -8.28 -6.68
CA PRO A 118 9.97 -8.12 -7.90
C PRO A 118 8.97 -9.27 -8.14
N ASP A 119 9.24 -10.44 -7.56
CA ASP A 119 8.34 -11.59 -7.63
C ASP A 119 7.24 -11.54 -6.57
N SER A 120 7.34 -10.63 -5.59
CA SER A 120 6.39 -10.49 -4.49
C SER A 120 6.17 -9.02 -4.13
N LEU A 121 5.50 -8.29 -5.02
CA LEU A 121 5.15 -6.88 -4.82
C LEU A 121 4.20 -6.70 -3.64
N ARG A 122 4.40 -5.65 -2.85
CA ARG A 122 3.57 -5.33 -1.68
C ARG A 122 3.06 -3.91 -1.77
N TYR A 123 1.85 -3.70 -1.27
CA TYR A 123 1.16 -2.43 -1.31
C TYR A 123 1.14 -1.78 0.07
N ARG A 124 1.62 -0.53 0.16
CA ARG A 124 1.60 0.31 1.36
C ARG A 124 0.36 1.20 1.34
N GLU A 125 -0.79 0.64 1.72
CA GLU A 125 -2.11 1.31 1.61
C GLU A 125 -2.14 2.72 2.20
N THR A 126 -1.55 2.93 3.36
CA THR A 126 -1.57 4.22 4.05
C THR A 126 -0.85 5.35 3.30
N VAL A 127 0.04 5.01 2.37
CA VAL A 127 0.74 5.99 1.53
C VAL A 127 -0.21 6.68 0.54
N LEU A 128 -1.34 6.08 0.20
CA LEU A 128 -2.36 6.74 -0.62
C LEU A 128 -3.09 7.88 0.11
N ILE A 129 -3.12 7.90 1.43
CA ILE A 129 -3.87 8.94 2.20
C ILE A 129 -3.41 10.36 1.84
N PRO A 130 -2.11 10.72 1.92
CA PRO A 130 -1.67 12.06 1.53
C PRO A 130 -1.89 12.37 0.04
N ILE A 131 -1.81 11.37 -0.84
CA ILE A 131 -2.07 11.52 -2.27
C ILE A 131 -3.55 11.83 -2.52
N LEU A 132 -4.46 11.08 -1.88
CA LEU A 132 -5.89 11.33 -1.96
C LEU A 132 -6.27 12.69 -1.35
N THR A 133 -5.61 13.08 -0.26
CA THR A 133 -5.79 14.42 0.34
C THR A 133 -5.42 15.50 -0.67
N LYS A 134 -4.27 15.42 -1.31
CA LYS A 134 -3.86 16.37 -2.36
C LYS A 134 -4.83 16.37 -3.55
N ALA A 135 -5.27 15.21 -4.00
CA ALA A 135 -6.23 15.09 -5.10
C ALA A 135 -7.57 15.78 -4.78
N ILE A 136 -8.06 15.63 -3.55
CA ILE A 136 -9.28 16.33 -3.08
C ILE A 136 -9.07 17.84 -3.04
N GLN A 137 -7.93 18.34 -2.56
CA GLN A 137 -7.59 19.76 -2.55
C GLN A 137 -7.55 20.35 -3.96
N GLU A 138 -6.92 19.65 -4.91
CA GLU A 138 -6.89 20.04 -6.31
C GLU A 138 -8.28 20.05 -6.96
N LEU A 139 -9.11 19.05 -6.62
CA LEU A 139 -10.49 18.98 -7.11
C LEU A 139 -11.35 20.11 -6.56
N SER A 140 -11.23 20.42 -5.25
CA SER A 140 -11.92 21.54 -4.61
C SER A 140 -11.56 22.86 -5.31
N THR A 141 -10.27 23.11 -5.54
CA THR A 141 -9.81 24.32 -6.25
C THR A 141 -10.41 24.44 -7.66
N LYS A 142 -10.46 23.33 -8.41
CA LYS A 142 -11.07 23.31 -9.74
C LYS A 142 -12.58 23.55 -9.70
N LEU A 143 -13.27 23.01 -8.70
CA LEU A 143 -14.69 23.21 -8.49
C LEU A 143 -14.99 24.68 -8.18
N ASP A 144 -14.26 25.31 -7.26
CA ASP A 144 -14.42 26.71 -6.88
C ASP A 144 -14.21 27.64 -8.10
N ALA A 145 -13.20 27.36 -8.91
CA ALA A 145 -12.95 28.10 -10.15
C ALA A 145 -14.10 27.94 -11.17
N ALA A 146 -14.66 26.74 -11.28
CA ALA A 146 -15.80 26.49 -12.17
C ALA A 146 -17.06 27.24 -11.69
N LEU A 147 -17.34 27.21 -10.40
CA LEU A 147 -18.49 27.94 -9.78
C LEU A 147 -18.34 29.43 -9.97
N ALA A 148 -17.17 30.02 -9.76
CA ALA A 148 -16.92 31.44 -9.99
C ALA A 148 -17.16 31.84 -11.46
N ARG A 149 -16.78 30.98 -12.42
CA ARG A 149 -17.07 31.23 -13.85
C ARG A 149 -18.56 31.16 -14.15
N ILE A 150 -19.28 30.20 -13.59
CA ILE A 150 -20.75 30.12 -13.74
C ILE A 150 -21.42 31.38 -13.23
N THR A 151 -21.09 31.83 -12.01
CA THR A 151 -21.63 33.06 -11.41
C THR A 151 -21.38 34.28 -12.32
N THR A 152 -20.18 34.34 -12.94
CA THR A 152 -19.87 35.45 -13.86
C THR A 152 -20.66 35.38 -15.18
N LEU A 153 -21.08 34.21 -15.62
CA LEU A 153 -21.87 34.04 -16.85
C LEU A 153 -23.37 34.25 -16.65
N GLU A 154 -23.85 34.08 -15.41
CA GLU A 154 -25.27 34.22 -15.05
C GLU A 154 -25.64 35.63 -14.60
N GLY A 155 -24.67 36.50 -14.30
CA GLY A 155 -24.83 37.90 -13.87
C GLY A 155 -24.61 38.89 -14.99
#